data_db46ac6c05e8a218efae71e09f83a645
#
_entry.id   db46ac6c05e8a218efae71e09f83a645
#
_cell.length_a   1.000
_cell.length_b   1.000
_cell.length_c   1.000
_cell.angle_alpha   90.00
_cell.angle_beta   90.00
_cell.angle_gamma   90.00
#
_symmetry.space_group_name_H-M   'P 1'
#
loop_
_entity.id
_entity.type
_entity.pdbx_description
1 polymer ?
#
loop_
_entity_poly.entity_id
_entity_poly.type
_entity_poly.pdbx_seq_one_letter_code
_entity_poly.pdbx_strand_id
1 'polypeptide(L)'
;MSDITSLLRAASAGDRASADRAFALLYEDLQRLARSRLRRGSPLTLLDTNALVHESYLRLQGRGAAGFPDHHHFMAYAAKVMRAVVIDAVRARQAERRGGGAEVL
;
A
#
# COMPACT_ATOMS: atom_id res chain seq x y z
N MET A 1 -1.90 3.15 -24.93
CA MET A 1 -1.89 4.26 -23.96
C MET A 1 -2.65 3.83 -22.70
N SER A 2 -2.13 4.16 -21.55
CA SER A 2 -2.76 3.75 -20.32
C SER A 2 -3.81 4.75 -19.85
N ASP A 3 -5.05 4.30 -19.68
CA ASP A 3 -6.10 5.10 -19.09
C ASP A 3 -5.75 5.50 -17.66
N ILE A 4 -4.98 4.67 -16.98
CA ILE A 4 -4.54 4.95 -15.62
C ILE A 4 -3.66 6.20 -15.57
N THR A 5 -2.73 6.34 -16.51
CA THR A 5 -1.88 7.53 -16.57
C THR A 5 -2.70 8.79 -16.81
N SER A 6 -3.67 8.72 -17.71
CA SER A 6 -4.58 9.85 -17.97
C SER A 6 -5.39 10.21 -16.73
N LEU A 7 -5.89 9.20 -16.02
CA LEU A 7 -6.67 9.42 -14.80
C LEU A 7 -5.81 10.02 -13.68
N LEU A 8 -4.56 9.58 -13.56
CA LEU A 8 -3.64 10.14 -12.57
C LEU A 8 -3.32 11.59 -12.85
N ARG A 9 -3.16 11.95 -14.13
CA ARG A 9 -2.94 13.34 -14.52
C ARG A 9 -4.14 14.22 -14.20
N ALA A 10 -5.34 13.72 -14.50
CA ALA A 10 -6.57 14.45 -14.20
C ALA A 10 -6.77 14.59 -12.68
N ALA A 11 -6.44 13.54 -11.93
CA ALA A 11 -6.50 13.58 -10.48
C ALA A 11 -5.52 14.61 -9.91
N SER A 12 -4.33 14.70 -10.50
CA SER A 12 -3.32 15.69 -10.11
C SER A 12 -3.80 17.11 -10.36
N ALA A 13 -4.68 17.27 -11.33
CA ALA A 13 -5.29 18.58 -11.62
C ALA A 13 -6.52 18.86 -10.76
N GLY A 14 -6.88 17.96 -9.84
CA GLY A 14 -7.96 18.16 -8.89
C GLY A 14 -9.26 17.43 -9.20
N ASP A 15 -9.27 16.58 -10.22
CA ASP A 15 -10.47 15.81 -10.58
C ASP A 15 -10.61 14.59 -9.67
N ARG A 16 -11.51 14.72 -8.69
CA ARG A 16 -11.75 13.65 -7.71
C ARG A 16 -12.30 12.38 -8.34
N ALA A 17 -13.19 12.50 -9.32
CA ALA A 17 -13.74 11.33 -9.99
C ALA A 17 -12.65 10.53 -10.70
N SER A 18 -11.69 11.22 -11.30
CA SER A 18 -10.54 10.56 -11.92
C SER A 18 -9.65 9.88 -10.89
N ALA A 19 -9.48 10.47 -9.72
CA ALA A 19 -8.71 9.85 -8.64
C ALA A 19 -9.36 8.55 -8.19
N ASP A 20 -10.68 8.56 -8.00
CA ASP A 20 -11.42 7.37 -7.58
C ASP A 20 -11.33 6.26 -8.62
N ARG A 21 -11.45 6.62 -9.89
CA ARG A 21 -11.33 5.64 -10.97
C ARG A 21 -9.92 5.08 -11.09
N ALA A 22 -8.92 5.92 -10.90
CA ALA A 22 -7.53 5.47 -10.92
C ALA A 22 -7.28 4.43 -9.83
N PHE A 23 -7.75 4.68 -8.62
CA PHE A 23 -7.60 3.72 -7.53
C PHE A 23 -8.35 2.42 -7.82
N ALA A 24 -9.56 2.50 -8.37
CA ALA A 24 -10.30 1.30 -8.72
C ALA A 24 -9.55 0.43 -9.72
N LEU A 25 -8.96 1.05 -10.75
CA LEU A 25 -8.19 0.32 -11.75
C LEU A 25 -6.88 -0.22 -11.21
N LEU A 26 -6.27 0.51 -10.28
CA LEU A 26 -5.00 0.09 -9.70
C LEU A 26 -5.18 -0.96 -8.60
N TYR A 27 -6.40 -1.19 -8.15
CA TYR A 27 -6.65 -2.11 -7.05
C TYR A 27 -6.13 -3.52 -7.35
N GLU A 28 -6.37 -4.03 -8.55
CA GLU A 28 -5.87 -5.34 -8.94
C GLU A 28 -4.35 -5.40 -8.94
N ASP A 29 -3.73 -4.34 -9.45
CA ASP A 29 -2.27 -4.26 -9.46
C ASP A 29 -1.73 -4.22 -8.03
N LEU A 30 -2.39 -3.48 -7.16
CA LEU A 30 -2.01 -3.43 -5.75
C LEU A 30 -2.16 -4.79 -5.08
N GLN A 31 -3.22 -5.53 -5.41
CA GLN A 31 -3.39 -6.89 -4.88
C GLN A 31 -2.29 -7.83 -5.34
N ARG A 32 -1.90 -7.76 -6.61
CA ARG A 32 -0.80 -8.59 -7.12
C ARG A 32 0.51 -8.25 -6.43
N LEU A 33 0.76 -6.95 -6.27
CA LEU A 33 1.97 -6.49 -5.58
C LEU A 33 1.99 -6.96 -4.13
N ALA A 34 0.85 -6.85 -3.45
CA ALA A 34 0.73 -7.29 -2.06
C ALA A 34 0.99 -8.79 -1.92
N ARG A 35 0.41 -9.60 -2.82
CA ARG A 35 0.65 -11.04 -2.80
C ARG A 35 2.12 -11.37 -3.00
N SER A 36 2.77 -10.65 -3.92
CA SER A 36 4.20 -10.83 -4.17
C SER A 36 5.03 -10.51 -2.92
N ARG A 37 4.69 -9.41 -2.26
CA ARG A 37 5.40 -9.01 -1.04
C ARG A 37 5.24 -10.02 0.09
N LEU A 38 4.02 -10.53 0.27
CA LEU A 38 3.74 -11.49 1.34
C LEU A 38 4.39 -12.84 1.09
N ARG A 39 4.53 -13.25 -0.17
CA ARG A 39 5.26 -14.49 -0.49
C ARG A 39 6.73 -14.39 -0.13
N ARG A 40 7.30 -13.20 -0.20
CA ARG A 40 8.71 -12.96 0.16
C ARG A 40 8.87 -12.58 1.62
N GLY A 41 7.76 -12.30 2.27
CA GLY A 41 7.77 -11.78 3.61
C GLY A 41 8.01 -12.82 4.68
N SER A 42 8.16 -12.33 5.88
CA SER A 42 8.38 -13.14 7.05
C SER A 42 7.08 -13.81 7.49
N PRO A 43 7.13 -15.08 7.92
CA PRO A 43 5.96 -15.71 8.54
C PRO A 43 5.57 -15.06 9.87
N LEU A 44 6.35 -14.12 10.35
CA LEU A 44 6.07 -13.44 11.60
C LEU A 44 4.99 -12.37 11.50
N THR A 45 4.55 -12.03 10.28
CA THR A 45 3.47 -11.08 10.11
C THR A 45 2.13 -11.79 9.99
N LEU A 46 1.09 -11.18 10.55
CA LEU A 46 -0.28 -11.68 10.43
C LEU A 46 -1.04 -11.00 9.29
N LEU A 47 -0.37 -10.15 8.52
CA LEU A 47 -1.02 -9.47 7.41
C LEU A 47 -1.39 -10.46 6.31
N ASP A 48 -2.63 -10.38 5.84
CA ASP A 48 -3.02 -11.03 4.59
C ASP A 48 -3.00 -10.00 3.46
N THR A 49 -3.27 -10.47 2.24
CA THR A 49 -3.25 -9.60 1.06
C THR A 49 -4.18 -8.40 1.20
N ASN A 50 -5.40 -8.64 1.66
CA ASN A 50 -6.39 -7.55 1.78
C ASN A 50 -5.97 -6.53 2.83
N ALA A 51 -5.44 -6.99 3.96
CA ALA A 51 -4.97 -6.09 5.01
C ALA A 51 -3.80 -5.24 4.51
N LEU A 52 -2.88 -5.85 3.77
CA LEU A 52 -1.74 -5.12 3.22
C LEU A 52 -2.18 -4.07 2.20
N VAL A 53 -3.09 -4.43 1.31
CA VAL A 53 -3.63 -3.48 0.33
C VAL A 53 -4.35 -2.33 1.03
N HIS A 54 -5.16 -2.64 2.02
CA HIS A 54 -5.94 -1.63 2.74
C HIS A 54 -5.03 -0.65 3.49
N GLU A 55 -4.06 -1.14 4.23
CA GLU A 55 -3.11 -0.28 4.94
C GLU A 55 -2.29 0.58 3.99
N SER A 56 -1.86 -0.01 2.89
CA SER A 56 -1.11 0.72 1.88
C SER A 56 -1.96 1.80 1.23
N TYR A 57 -3.22 1.48 0.94
CA TYR A 57 -4.16 2.44 0.38
C TYR A 57 -4.35 3.64 1.31
N LEU A 58 -4.50 3.41 2.60
CA LEU A 58 -4.66 4.49 3.56
C LEU A 58 -3.44 5.41 3.58
N ARG A 59 -2.25 4.85 3.51
CA ARG A 59 -1.02 5.64 3.48
C ARG A 59 -0.88 6.41 2.16
N LEU A 60 -1.27 5.78 1.05
CA LEU A 60 -1.26 6.44 -0.26
C LEU A 60 -2.27 7.58 -0.32
N GLN A 61 -3.43 7.39 0.29
CA GLN A 61 -4.47 8.40 0.35
C GLN A 61 -4.01 9.65 1.10
N GLY A 62 -3.23 9.49 2.15
CA GLY A 62 -2.69 10.60 2.89
C GLY A 62 -1.77 11.48 2.05
N ARG A 63 -1.07 10.89 1.08
CA ARG A 63 -0.25 11.64 0.15
C ARG A 63 -1.09 12.26 -0.97
N GLY A 64 -2.20 11.59 -1.35
CA GLY A 64 -3.04 12.00 -2.46
C GLY A 64 -2.48 11.53 -3.80
N ALA A 65 -3.37 11.48 -4.80
CA ALA A 65 -2.97 11.09 -6.16
C ALA A 65 -2.16 12.18 -6.86
N ALA A 66 -2.15 13.39 -6.34
CA ALA A 66 -1.55 14.55 -6.97
C ALA A 66 -0.04 14.46 -7.17
N GLY A 67 0.63 13.52 -6.50
CA GLY A 67 2.07 13.39 -6.60
C GLY A 67 2.55 12.40 -7.67
N PHE A 68 1.66 11.82 -8.45
CA PHE A 68 2.03 10.73 -9.35
C PHE A 68 1.79 11.10 -10.82
N PRO A 69 2.85 11.36 -11.58
CA PRO A 69 2.68 11.74 -12.98
C PRO A 69 2.19 10.62 -13.87
N ASP A 70 2.42 9.36 -13.50
CA ASP A 70 1.99 8.22 -14.31
C ASP A 70 1.87 6.95 -13.47
N HIS A 71 1.40 5.89 -14.12
CA HIS A 71 1.20 4.58 -13.50
C HIS A 71 2.50 4.00 -12.94
N HIS A 72 3.59 4.15 -13.67
CA HIS A 72 4.88 3.62 -13.23
C HIS A 72 5.33 4.25 -11.90
N HIS A 73 5.23 5.56 -11.80
CA HIS A 73 5.61 6.27 -10.57
C HIS A 73 4.71 5.88 -9.40
N PHE A 74 3.40 5.73 -9.67
CA PHE A 74 2.47 5.28 -8.64
C PHE A 74 2.85 3.90 -8.11
N MET A 75 3.10 2.94 -9.01
CA MET A 75 3.42 1.57 -8.60
C MET A 75 4.76 1.49 -7.87
N ALA A 76 5.75 2.28 -8.29
CA ALA A 76 7.03 2.35 -7.60
C ALA A 76 6.86 2.85 -6.16
N TYR A 77 6.05 3.88 -5.98
CA TYR A 77 5.77 4.40 -4.65
C TYR A 77 4.95 3.42 -3.81
N ALA A 78 3.95 2.79 -4.43
CA ALA A 78 3.14 1.78 -3.75
C ALA A 78 4.01 0.62 -3.25
N ALA A 79 5.00 0.21 -4.02
CA ALA A 79 5.92 -0.84 -3.59
C ALA A 79 6.70 -0.42 -2.33
N LYS A 80 7.15 0.81 -2.27
CA LYS A 80 7.84 1.34 -1.08
C LYS A 80 6.91 1.39 0.12
N VAL A 81 5.68 1.83 -0.08
CA VAL A 81 4.68 1.90 0.99
C VAL A 81 4.39 0.51 1.54
N MET A 82 4.17 -0.47 0.65
CA MET A 82 3.89 -1.84 1.08
C MET A 82 5.04 -2.44 1.85
N ARG A 83 6.27 -2.18 1.41
CA ARG A 83 7.44 -2.64 2.13
C ARG A 83 7.46 -2.07 3.55
N ALA A 84 7.18 -0.79 3.69
CA ALA A 84 7.14 -0.14 5.00
C ALA A 84 6.04 -0.74 5.88
N VAL A 85 4.87 -1.01 5.31
CA VAL A 85 3.76 -1.63 6.06
C VAL A 85 4.17 -3.00 6.58
N VAL A 86 4.80 -3.82 5.73
CA VAL A 86 5.23 -5.16 6.15
C VAL A 86 6.28 -5.06 7.25
N ILE A 87 7.25 -4.17 7.10
CA ILE A 87 8.30 -3.98 8.11
C ILE A 87 7.68 -3.54 9.44
N ASP A 88 6.75 -2.59 9.39
CA ASP A 88 6.09 -2.12 10.61
C ASP A 88 5.29 -3.23 11.28
N ALA A 89 4.62 -4.08 10.48
CA ALA A 89 3.85 -5.20 11.01
C ALA A 89 4.75 -6.23 11.69
N VAL A 90 5.90 -6.53 11.09
CA VAL A 90 6.86 -7.45 11.67
C VAL A 90 7.41 -6.89 12.98
N ARG A 91 7.75 -5.61 13.00
CA ARG A 91 8.25 -4.96 14.22
C ARG A 91 7.20 -4.95 15.33
N ALA A 92 5.95 -4.68 14.99
CA ALA A 92 4.86 -4.69 15.95
C ALA A 92 4.68 -6.09 16.54
N ARG A 93 4.76 -7.13 15.70
CA ARG A 93 4.65 -8.50 16.16
C ARG A 93 5.77 -8.88 17.11
N GLN A 94 7.00 -8.49 16.78
CA GLN A 94 8.14 -8.74 17.65
C GLN A 94 8.04 -7.98 18.97
N ALA A 95 7.55 -6.74 18.92
CA ALA A 95 7.35 -5.94 20.14
C ALA A 95 6.30 -6.58 21.04
N GLU A 96 5.19 -7.10 20.46
CA GLU A 96 4.17 -7.80 21.23
C GLU A 96 4.72 -9.01 21.95
N ARG A 97 5.56 -9.78 21.30
CA ARG A 97 6.17 -10.96 21.90
C ARG A 97 7.03 -10.59 23.10
N ARG A 98 7.81 -9.52 22.99
CA ARG A 98 8.68 -9.07 24.06
C ARG A 98 7.90 -8.31 25.13
N GLY A 99 7.00 -7.43 24.69
CA GLY A 99 6.19 -6.63 25.62
C GLY A 99 5.23 -7.48 26.41
N GLY A 100 4.62 -8.49 25.76
CA GLY A 100 3.71 -9.40 26.43
C GLY A 100 4.36 -10.13 27.60
N GLY A 101 5.61 -10.56 27.40
CA GLY A 101 6.37 -11.18 28.48
C GLY A 101 6.65 -10.23 29.64
N ALA A 102 6.95 -8.98 29.33
CA ALA A 102 7.22 -7.96 30.33
C ALA A 102 5.94 -7.57 31.09
N GLU A 103 4.85 -7.47 30.39
CA GLU A 103 3.59 -7.04 30.98
C GLU A 103 2.95 -8.07 31.91
N VAL A 104 3.23 -9.32 31.67
CA VAL A 104 2.71 -10.40 32.51
C VAL A 104 3.31 -10.35 33.91
N LEU A 105 4.44 -9.72 34.02
CA LEU A 105 5.09 -9.53 35.30
C LEU A 105 4.41 -8.43 36.11
#